data_8b469239f0a1032824dd644cf8a8ee0f
#
_entry.id   8b469239f0a1032824dd644cf8a8ee0f
#
_cell.length_a   1.000
_cell.length_b   1.000
_cell.length_c   1.000
_cell.angle_alpha   90.00
_cell.angle_beta   90.00
_cell.angle_gamma   90.00
#
_symmetry.space_group_name_H-M   'P 1'
#
loop_
_entity.id
_entity.type
_entity.pdbx_description
1 polymer ?
#
loop_
_entity_poly.entity_id
_entity_poly.type
_entity_poly.pdbx_seq_one_letter_code
_entity_poly.pdbx_strand_id
1 'polypeptide(L)'
;MRSISFIPLFLLFLSICSLSHAQGVPNLGQTDRWMKGAMAAMERNDFETANSIFRNLIESGLPLPEEMPYFFAETLFELKQYDNSANFLQKYFELNGFRGENYQSAKELEQRLESPLQAILQCQLCDRKGYRNESCPTCHGAQKTEQDCSYCKAKGVVGCSKCAATGMITKKNIFNIWEYYECDRCAGKGRLTCPTCDGSLKEVSDCKTCKGSGSVPSEIICDHQPGADHDH
;
A
#
# COMPACT_ATOMS: atom_id res chain seq x y z
N MET A 1 5.79 29.77 76.62
CA MET A 1 6.88 30.18 75.77
C MET A 1 7.52 28.91 75.19
N ARG A 2 7.10 28.43 74.01
CA ARG A 2 7.76 27.36 73.31
C ARG A 2 7.78 27.76 71.82
N SER A 3 8.98 28.08 71.37
CA SER A 3 9.29 28.44 70.02
C SER A 3 9.24 27.18 69.13
N ILE A 4 8.38 27.17 68.12
CA ILE A 4 8.34 26.14 67.07
C ILE A 4 9.14 26.68 65.91
N SER A 5 10.29 26.07 65.66
CA SER A 5 11.18 26.36 64.55
C SER A 5 10.63 25.72 63.27
N PHE A 6 10.19 26.55 62.32
CA PHE A 6 9.88 26.13 60.96
C PHE A 6 11.17 26.03 60.15
N ILE A 7 11.64 24.83 59.88
CA ILE A 7 12.72 24.56 58.92
C ILE A 7 12.09 24.29 57.57
N PRO A 8 12.52 24.93 56.48
CA PRO A 8 11.80 24.93 55.21
C PRO A 8 11.98 23.64 54.46
N LEU A 9 10.83 23.06 54.08
CA LEU A 9 10.66 21.96 53.10
C LEU A 9 10.88 22.44 51.66
N PHE A 10 11.96 23.19 51.38
CA PHE A 10 12.18 23.84 50.09
C PHE A 10 13.42 23.34 49.32
N LEU A 11 14.06 22.27 49.79
CA LEU A 11 15.31 21.75 49.16
C LEU A 11 15.19 20.38 48.50
N LEU A 12 13.97 19.92 48.21
CA LEU A 12 13.75 18.58 47.61
C LEU A 12 13.15 18.63 46.20
N PHE A 13 13.17 19.81 45.54
CA PHE A 13 12.59 19.97 44.17
C PHE A 13 13.62 20.37 43.09
N LEU A 14 14.91 20.20 43.33
CA LEU A 14 15.95 20.60 42.36
C LEU A 14 16.85 19.45 41.91
N SER A 15 16.32 18.24 41.75
CA SER A 15 17.09 17.11 41.20
C SER A 15 16.37 16.28 40.15
N ILE A 16 15.45 16.90 39.39
CA ILE A 16 14.83 16.24 38.23
C ILE A 16 14.95 17.19 37.04
N CYS A 17 16.16 17.40 36.57
CA CYS A 17 16.34 18.00 35.27
C CYS A 17 17.74 17.71 34.76
N SER A 18 17.98 16.63 34.11
CA SER A 18 19.04 16.42 33.12
C SER A 18 19.04 14.98 32.59
N LEU A 19 17.91 14.49 32.10
CA LEU A 19 17.95 13.50 31.03
C LEU A 19 18.14 14.31 29.73
N SER A 20 19.32 14.83 29.54
CA SER A 20 19.81 15.23 28.23
C SER A 20 19.78 13.99 27.37
N HIS A 21 18.77 13.90 26.50
CA HIS A 21 18.85 13.03 25.33
C HIS A 21 20.09 13.51 24.56
N ALA A 22 21.19 12.82 24.71
CA ALA A 22 22.28 12.90 23.77
C ALA A 22 21.70 12.40 22.42
N GLN A 23 21.19 13.32 21.62
CA GLN A 23 20.97 13.09 20.19
C GLN A 23 22.38 12.80 19.65
N GLY A 24 22.64 11.52 19.39
CA GLY A 24 23.90 11.08 18.82
C GLY A 24 24.15 11.90 17.56
N VAL A 25 25.31 12.53 17.47
CA VAL A 25 25.76 13.24 16.27
C VAL A 25 25.62 12.26 15.11
N PRO A 26 24.89 12.62 14.02
CA PRO A 26 24.75 11.74 12.87
C PRO A 26 26.14 11.27 12.41
N ASN A 27 26.29 9.94 12.24
CA ASN A 27 27.59 9.38 11.87
C ASN A 27 27.86 9.64 10.36
N LEU A 28 28.23 10.87 10.03
CA LEU A 28 28.53 11.31 8.66
C LEU A 28 29.62 10.42 8.00
N GLY A 29 30.58 9.91 8.78
CA GLY A 29 31.57 8.98 8.27
C GLY A 29 31.03 7.62 7.82
N GLN A 30 29.83 7.24 8.24
CA GLN A 30 29.16 6.05 7.74
C GLN A 30 28.47 6.32 6.40
N THR A 31 27.80 7.45 6.26
CA THR A 31 27.19 7.92 5.00
C THR A 31 28.25 8.02 3.90
N ASP A 32 29.40 8.64 4.17
CA ASP A 32 30.50 8.77 3.21
C ASP A 32 31.06 7.41 2.77
N ARG A 33 31.18 6.46 3.70
CA ARG A 33 31.62 5.10 3.37
C ARG A 33 30.65 4.38 2.44
N TRP A 34 29.35 4.51 2.69
CA TRP A 34 28.34 3.92 1.84
C TRP A 34 28.30 4.58 0.46
N MET A 35 28.37 5.91 0.38
CA MET A 35 28.48 6.61 -0.91
C MET A 35 29.68 6.14 -1.71
N LYS A 36 30.87 6.10 -1.13
CA LYS A 36 32.08 5.59 -1.78
C LYS A 36 31.94 4.14 -2.23
N GLY A 37 31.31 3.30 -1.40
CA GLY A 37 31.03 1.90 -1.73
C GLY A 37 30.09 1.76 -2.92
N ALA A 38 29.02 2.54 -2.98
CA ALA A 38 28.06 2.57 -4.08
C ALA A 38 28.73 3.05 -5.38
N MET A 39 29.47 4.17 -5.34
CA MET A 39 30.19 4.70 -6.50
C MET A 39 31.23 3.70 -7.02
N ALA A 40 32.00 3.04 -6.15
CA ALA A 40 32.93 1.99 -6.55
C ALA A 40 32.24 0.77 -7.16
N ALA A 41 31.01 0.45 -6.78
CA ALA A 41 30.21 -0.59 -7.42
C ALA A 41 29.74 -0.14 -8.82
N MET A 42 29.28 1.12 -8.97
CA MET A 42 28.90 1.70 -10.26
C MET A 42 30.07 1.70 -11.25
N GLU A 43 31.30 2.08 -10.82
CA GLU A 43 32.51 2.04 -11.63
C GLU A 43 32.83 0.63 -12.19
N ARG A 44 32.42 -0.41 -11.49
CA ARG A 44 32.56 -1.81 -11.92
C ARG A 44 31.34 -2.33 -12.69
N ASN A 45 30.36 -1.47 -13.00
CA ASN A 45 29.06 -1.82 -13.56
C ASN A 45 28.25 -2.83 -12.71
N ASP A 46 28.52 -2.88 -11.40
CA ASP A 46 27.77 -3.70 -10.44
C ASP A 46 26.63 -2.88 -9.86
N PHE A 47 25.63 -2.62 -10.70
CA PHE A 47 24.49 -1.75 -10.35
C PHE A 47 23.57 -2.40 -9.32
N GLU A 48 23.50 -3.72 -9.21
CA GLU A 48 22.73 -4.42 -8.18
C GLU A 48 23.30 -4.16 -6.78
N THR A 49 24.63 -4.27 -6.63
CA THR A 49 25.31 -3.93 -5.38
C THR A 49 25.15 -2.45 -5.06
N ALA A 50 25.30 -1.56 -6.05
CA ALA A 50 25.10 -0.13 -5.87
C ALA A 50 23.67 0.18 -5.37
N ASN A 51 22.65 -0.41 -6.00
CA ASN A 51 21.24 -0.30 -5.62
C ASN A 51 21.02 -0.73 -4.16
N SER A 52 21.56 -1.89 -3.77
CA SER A 52 21.47 -2.38 -2.40
C SER A 52 22.06 -1.39 -1.38
N ILE A 53 23.22 -0.83 -1.68
CA ILE A 53 23.88 0.15 -0.81
C ILE A 53 23.06 1.44 -0.70
N PHE A 54 22.53 1.97 -1.82
CA PHE A 54 21.69 3.17 -1.79
C PHE A 54 20.39 2.95 -1.01
N ARG A 55 19.74 1.80 -1.17
CA ARG A 55 18.55 1.45 -0.39
C ARG A 55 18.85 1.41 1.12
N ASN A 56 19.93 0.73 1.51
CA ASN A 56 20.35 0.69 2.91
C ASN A 56 20.65 2.08 3.46
N LEU A 57 21.23 2.97 2.64
CA LEU A 57 21.51 4.35 3.01
C LEU A 57 20.21 5.12 3.29
N ILE A 58 19.19 4.98 2.44
CA ILE A 58 17.88 5.60 2.62
C ILE A 58 17.19 5.05 3.88
N GLU A 59 17.20 3.73 4.07
CA GLU A 59 16.55 3.05 5.20
C GLU A 59 17.22 3.35 6.54
N SER A 60 18.49 3.74 6.53
CA SER A 60 19.24 4.06 7.75
C SER A 60 18.73 5.29 8.49
N GLY A 61 17.99 6.17 7.82
CA GLY A 61 17.53 7.44 8.36
C GLY A 61 18.66 8.45 8.63
N LEU A 62 19.89 8.19 8.13
CA LEU A 62 21.00 9.12 8.20
C LEU A 62 20.80 10.28 7.22
N PRO A 63 21.42 11.46 7.46
CA PRO A 63 21.42 12.54 6.47
C PRO A 63 21.99 12.07 5.15
N LEU A 64 21.23 12.28 4.06
CA LEU A 64 21.63 11.90 2.71
C LEU A 64 22.45 13.00 2.06
N PRO A 65 23.56 12.67 1.37
CA PRO A 65 24.31 13.64 0.56
C PRO A 65 23.43 14.22 -0.56
N GLU A 66 23.59 15.50 -0.85
CA GLU A 66 22.78 16.21 -1.86
C GLU A 66 22.90 15.60 -3.27
N GLU A 67 24.08 15.05 -3.62
CA GLU A 67 24.34 14.40 -4.91
C GLU A 67 23.84 12.95 -4.98
N MET A 68 23.52 12.31 -3.86
CA MET A 68 23.10 10.91 -3.79
C MET A 68 21.92 10.60 -4.72
N PRO A 69 20.86 11.43 -4.82
CA PRO A 69 19.74 11.11 -5.69
C PRO A 69 20.11 11.00 -7.17
N TYR A 70 21.12 11.75 -7.65
CA TYR A 70 21.64 11.61 -9.02
C TYR A 70 22.29 10.23 -9.25
N PHE A 71 23.23 9.83 -8.40
CA PHE A 71 23.90 8.53 -8.54
C PHE A 71 22.94 7.35 -8.41
N PHE A 72 21.95 7.50 -7.54
CA PHE A 72 20.91 6.48 -7.41
C PHE A 72 20.00 6.44 -8.65
N ALA A 73 19.62 7.59 -9.21
CA ALA A 73 18.88 7.65 -10.46
C ALA A 73 19.62 6.97 -11.62
N GLU A 74 20.93 7.20 -11.76
CA GLU A 74 21.77 6.55 -12.76
C GLU A 74 21.82 5.03 -12.55
N THR A 75 22.02 4.57 -11.30
CA THR A 75 21.98 3.15 -10.94
C THR A 75 20.64 2.50 -11.33
N LEU A 76 19.52 3.15 -11.01
CA LEU A 76 18.19 2.66 -11.34
C LEU A 76 17.90 2.63 -12.84
N PHE A 77 18.47 3.59 -13.60
CA PHE A 77 18.40 3.60 -15.06
C PHE A 77 19.07 2.37 -15.66
N GLU A 78 20.30 2.05 -15.23
CA GLU A 78 21.03 0.87 -15.70
C GLU A 78 20.34 -0.45 -15.32
N LEU A 79 19.61 -0.47 -14.19
CA LEU A 79 18.74 -1.57 -13.78
C LEU A 79 17.35 -1.56 -14.47
N LYS A 80 17.14 -0.69 -15.46
CA LYS A 80 15.88 -0.52 -16.21
C LYS A 80 14.67 -0.13 -15.35
N GLN A 81 14.88 0.34 -14.14
CA GLN A 81 13.84 0.87 -13.26
C GLN A 81 13.57 2.35 -13.59
N TYR A 82 13.11 2.62 -14.79
CA TYR A 82 13.05 3.97 -15.38
C TYR A 82 12.15 4.94 -14.62
N ASP A 83 10.99 4.50 -14.13
CA ASP A 83 10.09 5.34 -13.33
C ASP A 83 10.75 5.75 -12.01
N ASN A 84 11.36 4.80 -11.31
CA ASN A 84 12.11 5.09 -10.10
C ASN A 84 13.30 6.02 -10.36
N SER A 85 14.03 5.78 -11.46
CA SER A 85 15.14 6.64 -11.89
C SER A 85 14.69 8.09 -12.11
N ALA A 86 13.56 8.30 -12.83
CA ALA A 86 13.00 9.62 -13.06
C ALA A 86 12.61 10.32 -11.75
N ASN A 87 12.01 9.59 -10.81
CA ASN A 87 11.62 10.14 -9.50
C ASN A 87 12.84 10.62 -8.69
N PHE A 88 13.94 9.84 -8.66
CA PHE A 88 15.15 10.25 -7.98
C PHE A 88 15.89 11.39 -8.69
N LEU A 89 15.85 11.39 -10.03
CA LEU A 89 16.41 12.48 -10.82
C LEU A 89 15.66 13.80 -10.58
N GLN A 90 14.33 13.77 -10.53
CA GLN A 90 13.53 14.92 -10.15
C GLN A 90 13.92 15.41 -8.75
N LYS A 91 14.10 14.48 -7.80
CA LYS A 91 14.53 14.83 -6.45
C LYS A 91 15.90 15.52 -6.43
N TYR A 92 16.83 15.09 -7.27
CA TYR A 92 18.12 15.76 -7.43
C TYR A 92 17.95 17.20 -7.89
N PHE A 93 17.13 17.47 -8.91
CA PHE A 93 16.86 18.81 -9.40
C PHE A 93 16.17 19.69 -8.36
N GLU A 94 15.27 19.13 -7.56
CA GLU A 94 14.61 19.87 -6.46
C GLU A 94 15.59 20.32 -5.38
N LEU A 95 16.57 19.48 -5.04
CA LEU A 95 17.55 19.75 -3.98
C LEU A 95 18.67 20.69 -4.45
N ASN A 96 19.24 20.45 -5.63
CA ASN A 96 20.46 21.09 -6.10
C ASN A 96 20.22 22.15 -7.16
N GLY A 97 19.11 22.06 -7.91
CA GLY A 97 18.82 22.94 -9.03
C GLY A 97 19.97 22.94 -10.05
N PHE A 98 20.20 24.07 -10.68
CA PHE A 98 21.29 24.26 -11.67
C PHE A 98 22.69 24.38 -11.07
N ARG A 99 22.83 24.36 -9.74
CA ARG A 99 24.11 24.49 -9.01
C ARG A 99 24.74 23.14 -8.65
N GLY A 100 23.98 22.03 -8.84
CA GLY A 100 24.50 20.71 -8.56
C GLY A 100 25.70 20.36 -9.41
N GLU A 101 26.70 19.68 -8.84
CA GLU A 101 27.92 19.30 -9.56
C GLU A 101 27.62 18.41 -10.79
N ASN A 102 26.61 17.57 -10.68
CA ASN A 102 26.19 16.64 -11.73
C ASN A 102 25.02 17.16 -12.57
N TYR A 103 24.73 18.48 -12.56
CA TYR A 103 23.57 19.03 -13.26
C TYR A 103 23.53 18.69 -14.76
N GLN A 104 24.66 18.80 -15.46
CA GLN A 104 24.72 18.51 -16.89
C GLN A 104 24.49 17.02 -17.17
N SER A 105 25.12 16.13 -16.43
CA SER A 105 24.93 14.67 -16.55
C SER A 105 23.50 14.26 -16.16
N ALA A 106 22.90 14.94 -15.18
CA ALA A 106 21.50 14.75 -14.81
C ALA A 106 20.54 15.13 -15.94
N LYS A 107 20.82 16.22 -16.68
CA LYS A 107 20.05 16.60 -17.87
C LYS A 107 20.20 15.62 -19.03
N GLU A 108 21.37 15.03 -19.21
CA GLU A 108 21.61 13.98 -20.19
C GLU A 108 20.83 12.69 -19.80
N LEU A 109 20.83 12.33 -18.52
CA LEU A 109 20.04 11.19 -18.01
C LEU A 109 18.53 11.43 -18.18
N GLU A 110 18.05 12.64 -17.94
CA GLU A 110 16.64 13.02 -18.18
C GLU A 110 16.25 12.78 -19.65
N GLN A 111 17.08 13.20 -20.60
CA GLN A 111 16.86 12.94 -22.04
C GLN A 111 16.88 11.43 -22.38
N ARG A 112 17.80 10.66 -21.77
CA ARG A 112 17.85 9.20 -21.96
C ARG A 112 16.60 8.50 -21.42
N LEU A 113 15.96 9.05 -20.40
CA LEU A 113 14.73 8.52 -19.78
C LEU A 113 13.47 8.75 -20.63
N GLU A 114 13.44 9.74 -21.53
CA GLU A 114 12.24 10.07 -22.31
C GLU A 114 11.71 8.87 -23.10
N SER A 115 12.55 8.18 -23.84
CA SER A 115 12.15 7.04 -24.68
C SER A 115 11.67 5.84 -23.86
N PRO A 116 12.38 5.36 -22.82
CA PRO A 116 11.90 4.28 -21.97
C PRO A 116 10.60 4.60 -21.25
N LEU A 117 10.42 5.80 -20.74
CA LEU A 117 9.19 6.22 -20.07
C LEU A 117 8.00 6.26 -21.03
N GLN A 118 8.21 6.70 -22.29
CA GLN A 118 7.18 6.64 -23.31
C GLN A 118 6.80 5.19 -23.66
N ALA A 119 7.76 4.27 -23.72
CA ALA A 119 7.50 2.85 -23.93
C ALA A 119 6.64 2.25 -22.80
N ILE A 120 6.92 2.59 -21.54
CA ILE A 120 6.11 2.16 -20.38
C ILE A 120 4.69 2.70 -20.50
N LEU A 121 4.50 3.98 -20.85
CA LEU A 121 3.16 4.58 -20.96
C LEU A 121 2.31 3.95 -22.07
N GLN A 122 2.94 3.47 -23.16
CA GLN A 122 2.26 2.83 -24.28
C GLN A 122 2.06 1.33 -24.09
N CYS A 123 2.77 0.71 -23.16
CA CYS A 123 2.71 -0.72 -22.93
C CYS A 123 1.42 -1.14 -22.19
N GLN A 124 0.76 -2.18 -22.69
CA GLN A 124 -0.42 -2.77 -22.04
C GLN A 124 -0.09 -3.97 -21.14
N LEU A 125 1.16 -4.42 -21.16
CA LEU A 125 1.64 -5.60 -20.44
C LEU A 125 2.24 -5.29 -19.08
N CYS A 126 2.53 -4.02 -18.80
CA CYS A 126 3.10 -3.60 -17.54
C CYS A 126 2.23 -2.55 -16.84
N ASP A 127 2.55 -2.31 -15.59
CA ASP A 127 2.03 -1.18 -14.85
C ASP A 127 2.70 0.14 -15.28
N ARG A 128 2.25 1.26 -14.72
CA ARG A 128 2.84 2.58 -15.05
C ARG A 128 4.27 2.78 -14.54
N LYS A 129 4.77 1.85 -13.73
CA LYS A 129 6.14 1.87 -13.20
C LYS A 129 7.10 1.00 -14.01
N GLY A 130 6.59 0.25 -14.99
CA GLY A 130 7.38 -0.62 -15.84
C GLY A 130 7.51 -2.06 -15.33
N TYR A 131 6.72 -2.46 -14.34
CA TYR A 131 6.67 -3.85 -13.88
C TYR A 131 5.60 -4.64 -14.64
N ARG A 132 5.92 -5.88 -15.00
CA ARG A 132 5.00 -6.74 -15.75
C ARG A 132 3.76 -7.07 -14.94
N ASN A 133 2.60 -7.06 -15.59
CA ASN A 133 1.35 -7.50 -14.99
C ASN A 133 1.19 -9.01 -15.15
N GLU A 134 0.87 -9.69 -14.06
CA GLU A 134 0.56 -11.12 -14.02
C GLU A 134 -0.89 -11.35 -13.63
N SER A 135 -1.43 -12.53 -14.01
CA SER A 135 -2.78 -12.90 -13.61
C SER A 135 -2.92 -12.90 -12.09
N CYS A 136 -3.98 -12.30 -11.58
CA CYS A 136 -4.23 -12.24 -10.15
C CYS A 136 -4.28 -13.66 -9.54
N PRO A 137 -3.47 -13.98 -8.53
CA PRO A 137 -3.41 -15.32 -7.94
C PRO A 137 -4.71 -15.73 -7.21
N THR A 138 -5.57 -14.76 -6.88
CA THR A 138 -6.82 -15.01 -6.15
C THR A 138 -7.98 -15.30 -7.10
N CYS A 139 -8.12 -14.57 -8.19
CA CYS A 139 -9.23 -14.71 -9.13
C CYS A 139 -8.80 -15.27 -10.48
N HIS A 140 -7.51 -15.54 -10.69
CA HIS A 140 -6.96 -16.11 -11.94
C HIS A 140 -7.43 -15.38 -13.19
N GLY A 141 -7.46 -14.04 -13.13
CA GLY A 141 -7.93 -13.19 -14.23
C GLY A 141 -9.45 -12.94 -14.28
N ALA A 142 -10.24 -13.63 -13.47
CA ALA A 142 -11.71 -13.51 -13.49
C ALA A 142 -12.25 -12.17 -12.96
N GLN A 143 -11.39 -11.30 -12.41
CA GLN A 143 -11.72 -9.99 -11.84
C GLN A 143 -12.62 -10.02 -10.61
N LYS A 144 -13.42 -11.06 -10.45
CA LYS A 144 -14.41 -11.25 -9.40
C LYS A 144 -14.13 -12.50 -8.59
N THR A 145 -14.63 -12.52 -7.37
CA THR A 145 -14.60 -13.70 -6.50
C THR A 145 -16.02 -13.99 -5.99
N GLU A 146 -16.32 -15.26 -5.85
CA GLU A 146 -17.56 -15.72 -5.24
C GLU A 146 -17.30 -16.07 -3.78
N GLN A 147 -18.18 -15.62 -2.92
CA GLN A 147 -18.14 -15.96 -1.50
C GLN A 147 -19.54 -16.30 -0.99
N ASP A 148 -19.62 -16.96 0.15
CA ASP A 148 -20.90 -17.22 0.79
C ASP A 148 -21.59 -15.89 1.10
N CYS A 149 -22.89 -15.80 0.76
CA CYS A 149 -23.65 -14.58 0.98
C CYS A 149 -23.59 -14.17 2.45
N SER A 150 -23.01 -13.01 2.70
CA SER A 150 -22.79 -12.48 4.06
C SER A 150 -24.10 -12.18 4.78
N TYR A 151 -25.12 -11.74 4.05
CA TYR A 151 -26.42 -11.36 4.59
C TYR A 151 -27.23 -12.55 5.09
N CYS A 152 -27.38 -13.60 4.31
CA CYS A 152 -28.13 -14.80 4.70
C CYS A 152 -27.23 -15.93 5.23
N LYS A 153 -25.92 -15.75 5.27
CA LYS A 153 -24.92 -16.77 5.65
C LYS A 153 -25.11 -18.07 4.87
N ALA A 154 -25.16 -17.94 3.55
CA ALA A 154 -25.38 -19.03 2.59
C ALA A 154 -26.67 -19.84 2.81
N LYS A 155 -27.73 -19.24 3.39
CA LYS A 155 -29.02 -19.89 3.58
C LYS A 155 -29.99 -19.66 2.42
N GLY A 156 -29.74 -18.69 1.56
CA GLY A 156 -30.61 -18.30 0.43
C GLY A 156 -31.90 -17.61 0.86
N VAL A 157 -32.22 -17.63 2.15
CA VAL A 157 -33.46 -17.06 2.71
C VAL A 157 -33.18 -16.29 3.98
N VAL A 158 -34.08 -15.35 4.28
CA VAL A 158 -34.06 -14.54 5.52
C VAL A 158 -35.41 -14.62 6.23
N GLY A 159 -35.44 -14.42 7.53
CA GLY A 159 -36.67 -14.39 8.30
C GLY A 159 -37.54 -13.21 7.87
N CYS A 160 -38.87 -13.46 7.78
CA CYS A 160 -39.82 -12.40 7.51
C CYS A 160 -39.95 -11.48 8.74
N SER A 161 -39.58 -10.23 8.62
CA SER A 161 -39.64 -9.26 9.73
C SER A 161 -41.07 -8.90 10.15
N LYS A 162 -42.08 -9.04 9.27
CA LYS A 162 -43.48 -8.72 9.58
C LYS A 162 -44.09 -9.69 10.57
N CYS A 163 -43.68 -10.95 10.51
CA CYS A 163 -44.21 -12.01 11.40
C CYS A 163 -43.14 -12.61 12.32
N ALA A 164 -41.96 -11.96 12.45
CA ALA A 164 -40.84 -12.47 13.22
C ALA A 164 -40.47 -13.94 12.83
N ALA A 165 -40.51 -14.24 11.56
CA ALA A 165 -40.24 -15.57 10.98
C ALA A 165 -41.22 -16.69 11.36
N THR A 166 -42.33 -16.39 12.01
CA THR A 166 -43.36 -17.37 12.41
C THR A 166 -44.31 -17.78 11.28
N GLY A 167 -44.42 -16.98 10.22
CA GLY A 167 -45.39 -17.15 9.14
C GLY A 167 -46.77 -16.62 9.46
N MET A 168 -47.04 -16.28 10.71
CA MET A 168 -48.37 -15.87 11.20
C MET A 168 -48.33 -14.50 11.83
N ILE A 169 -49.44 -13.77 11.73
CA ILE A 169 -49.69 -12.51 12.42
C ILE A 169 -50.94 -12.61 13.27
N THR A 170 -50.96 -11.92 14.37
CA THR A 170 -52.11 -11.89 15.29
C THR A 170 -52.79 -10.53 15.21
N LYS A 171 -54.11 -10.54 15.20
CA LYS A 171 -54.96 -9.34 15.29
C LYS A 171 -56.09 -9.59 16.30
N LYS A 172 -56.50 -8.55 17.00
CA LYS A 172 -57.70 -8.61 17.82
C LYS A 172 -58.92 -8.32 16.94
N ASN A 173 -59.95 -9.14 17.09
CA ASN A 173 -61.26 -8.88 16.48
C ASN A 173 -62.06 -7.85 17.28
N ILE A 174 -63.29 -7.58 16.83
CA ILE A 174 -64.20 -6.61 17.47
C ILE A 174 -64.60 -6.98 18.91
N PHE A 175 -64.43 -8.24 19.28
CA PHE A 175 -64.72 -8.77 20.63
C PHE A 175 -63.45 -8.85 21.50
N ASN A 176 -62.36 -8.23 21.05
CA ASN A 176 -61.08 -8.25 21.79
C ASN A 176 -60.42 -9.65 21.88
N ILE A 177 -60.85 -10.60 21.05
CA ILE A 177 -60.27 -11.96 20.94
C ILE A 177 -59.13 -11.97 19.92
N TRP A 178 -58.02 -12.64 20.26
CA TRP A 178 -56.91 -12.80 19.36
C TRP A 178 -57.23 -13.82 18.27
N GLU A 179 -57.05 -13.39 17.04
CA GLU A 179 -57.17 -14.23 15.85
C GLU A 179 -55.81 -14.32 15.13
N TYR A 180 -55.56 -15.47 14.50
CA TYR A 180 -54.34 -15.77 13.82
C TYR A 180 -54.59 -15.76 12.33
N TYR A 181 -53.74 -15.06 11.59
CA TYR A 181 -53.81 -14.93 10.14
C TYR A 181 -52.46 -15.30 9.53
N GLU A 182 -52.47 -15.83 8.35
CA GLU A 182 -51.26 -16.01 7.57
C GLU A 182 -50.60 -14.64 7.28
N CYS A 183 -49.28 -14.60 7.39
CA CYS A 183 -48.56 -13.39 7.04
C CYS A 183 -48.58 -13.19 5.52
N ASP A 184 -49.23 -12.13 5.07
CA ASP A 184 -49.35 -11.77 3.64
C ASP A 184 -47.98 -11.50 2.96
N ARG A 185 -47.00 -10.98 3.71
CA ARG A 185 -45.67 -10.68 3.17
C ARG A 185 -44.89 -11.92 2.77
N CYS A 186 -45.03 -13.01 3.50
CA CYS A 186 -44.30 -14.26 3.23
C CYS A 186 -45.24 -15.44 2.87
N ALA A 187 -46.51 -15.16 2.67
CA ALA A 187 -47.56 -16.19 2.37
C ALA A 187 -47.45 -17.38 3.35
N GLY A 188 -47.44 -17.10 4.64
CA GLY A 188 -47.39 -18.12 5.69
C GLY A 188 -46.05 -18.81 5.87
N LYS A 189 -45.06 -18.60 4.99
CA LYS A 189 -43.78 -19.33 5.00
C LYS A 189 -42.81 -18.93 6.11
N GLY A 190 -42.99 -17.76 6.74
CA GLY A 190 -42.08 -17.21 7.73
C GLY A 190 -40.73 -16.74 7.19
N ARG A 191 -40.43 -17.01 5.92
CA ARG A 191 -39.17 -16.73 5.28
C ARG A 191 -39.37 -16.03 3.92
N LEU A 192 -38.38 -15.23 3.53
CA LEU A 192 -38.32 -14.55 2.22
C LEU A 192 -37.02 -14.93 1.52
N THR A 193 -36.98 -14.89 0.22
CA THR A 193 -35.74 -15.02 -0.55
C THR A 193 -34.75 -13.93 -0.12
N CYS A 194 -33.50 -14.27 0.00
CA CYS A 194 -32.46 -13.32 0.39
C CYS A 194 -32.33 -12.23 -0.69
N PRO A 195 -32.47 -10.94 -0.34
CA PRO A 195 -32.41 -9.86 -1.33
C PRO A 195 -31.01 -9.58 -1.86
N THR A 196 -29.97 -10.09 -1.19
CA THR A 196 -28.57 -9.86 -1.58
C THR A 196 -28.10 -10.87 -2.61
N CYS A 197 -28.46 -12.14 -2.45
CA CYS A 197 -28.01 -13.22 -3.34
C CYS A 197 -29.15 -13.83 -4.16
N ASP A 198 -30.37 -13.31 -4.02
CA ASP A 198 -31.58 -13.79 -4.70
C ASP A 198 -31.74 -15.33 -4.65
N GLY A 199 -31.39 -15.91 -3.50
CA GLY A 199 -31.46 -17.35 -3.26
C GLY A 199 -30.26 -18.16 -3.79
N SER A 200 -29.28 -17.55 -4.45
CA SER A 200 -28.10 -18.25 -5.03
C SER A 200 -27.10 -18.75 -3.99
N LEU A 201 -27.26 -18.36 -2.72
CA LEU A 201 -26.36 -18.67 -1.60
C LEU A 201 -25.01 -17.93 -1.65
N LYS A 202 -24.60 -17.47 -2.81
CA LYS A 202 -23.34 -16.81 -3.08
C LYS A 202 -23.56 -15.35 -3.42
N GLU A 203 -22.58 -14.53 -3.09
CA GLU A 203 -22.48 -13.17 -3.60
C GLU A 203 -21.18 -13.02 -4.40
N VAL A 204 -21.28 -12.31 -5.51
CA VAL A 204 -20.17 -12.01 -6.40
C VAL A 204 -19.70 -10.61 -6.09
N SER A 205 -18.42 -10.47 -5.82
CA SER A 205 -17.79 -9.17 -5.54
C SER A 205 -16.49 -9.03 -6.35
N ASP A 206 -16.06 -7.80 -6.55
CA ASP A 206 -14.76 -7.56 -7.16
C ASP A 206 -13.65 -8.19 -6.31
N CYS A 207 -12.70 -8.82 -6.98
CA CYS A 207 -11.56 -9.45 -6.30
C CYS A 207 -10.78 -8.41 -5.49
N LYS A 208 -10.65 -8.63 -4.19
CA LYS A 208 -9.98 -7.68 -3.27
C LYS A 208 -8.50 -7.54 -3.56
N THR A 209 -7.85 -8.60 -4.04
CA THR A 209 -6.42 -8.61 -4.35
C THR A 209 -6.09 -7.69 -5.53
N CYS A 210 -6.80 -7.84 -6.63
CA CYS A 210 -6.57 -7.04 -7.85
C CYS A 210 -7.57 -5.88 -8.00
N LYS A 211 -8.47 -5.67 -7.05
CA LYS A 211 -9.51 -4.63 -7.07
C LYS A 211 -10.35 -4.62 -8.36
N GLY A 212 -10.59 -5.82 -8.91
CA GLY A 212 -11.36 -5.99 -10.14
C GLY A 212 -10.58 -5.86 -11.44
N SER A 213 -9.25 -5.64 -11.43
CA SER A 213 -8.44 -5.56 -12.66
C SER A 213 -8.20 -6.92 -13.31
N GLY A 214 -8.21 -8.01 -12.54
CA GLY A 214 -7.86 -9.37 -12.99
C GLY A 214 -6.35 -9.64 -12.98
N SER A 215 -5.50 -8.61 -12.82
CA SER A 215 -4.05 -8.71 -12.81
C SER A 215 -3.45 -7.95 -11.63
N VAL A 216 -2.22 -8.29 -11.30
CA VAL A 216 -1.40 -7.60 -10.28
C VAL A 216 -0.01 -7.35 -10.88
N PRO A 217 0.69 -6.26 -10.52
CA PRO A 217 2.06 -6.06 -10.92
C PRO A 217 2.96 -7.10 -10.26
N SER A 218 3.88 -7.68 -11.04
CA SER A 218 4.93 -8.57 -10.54
C SER A 218 6.19 -7.78 -10.17
N GLU A 219 7.22 -8.48 -9.70
CA GLU A 219 8.54 -7.89 -9.47
C GLU A 219 9.42 -7.88 -10.74
N ILE A 220 8.91 -8.40 -11.85
CA ILE A 220 9.65 -8.53 -13.11
C ILE A 220 9.53 -7.23 -13.90
N ILE A 221 10.67 -6.70 -14.31
CA ILE A 221 10.72 -5.53 -15.19
C ILE A 221 10.23 -5.94 -16.59
N CYS A 222 9.28 -5.19 -17.12
CA CYS A 222 8.68 -5.48 -18.41
C CYS A 222 9.64 -5.16 -19.56
N ASP A 223 9.81 -6.11 -20.47
CA ASP A 223 10.58 -5.93 -21.70
C ASP A 223 9.76 -5.33 -22.86
N HIS A 224 8.48 -5.03 -22.59
CA HIS A 224 7.48 -4.48 -23.53
C HIS A 224 7.21 -5.36 -24.77
N GLN A 225 7.61 -6.65 -24.74
CA GLN A 225 7.33 -7.59 -25.82
C GLN A 225 6.12 -8.48 -25.47
N PRO A 226 5.08 -8.56 -26.35
CA PRO A 226 4.01 -9.51 -26.18
C PRO A 226 4.53 -10.94 -26.41
N GLY A 227 4.32 -11.83 -25.45
CA GLY A 227 4.57 -13.26 -25.64
C GLY A 227 5.91 -13.80 -25.14
N ALA A 228 6.68 -13.04 -24.36
CA ALA A 228 7.71 -13.63 -23.55
C ALA A 228 7.05 -14.36 -22.37
N ASP A 229 6.62 -15.60 -22.60
CA ASP A 229 6.27 -16.52 -21.52
C ASP A 229 7.54 -16.79 -20.72
N HIS A 230 7.61 -16.18 -19.56
CA HIS A 230 8.65 -16.51 -18.59
C HIS A 230 8.21 -17.80 -17.90
N ASP A 231 8.53 -18.95 -18.51
CA ASP A 231 8.55 -20.24 -17.85
C ASP A 231 9.56 -20.18 -16.70
N HIS A 232 9.02 -20.18 -15.46
CA HIS A 232 9.77 -20.39 -14.23
C HIS A 232 9.19 -21.57 -13.46
#